data_6a1a6cebb7c79e8fb229e8fd41c8699e
#
_entry.id   6a1a6cebb7c79e8fb229e8fd41c8699e
#
_cell.length_a   1.000
_cell.length_b   1.000
_cell.length_c   1.000
_cell.angle_alpha   90.00
_cell.angle_beta   90.00
_cell.angle_gamma   90.00
#
_symmetry.space_group_name_H-M   'P 1'
#
loop_
_entity.id
_entity.type
_entity.pdbx_description
1 polymer ?
#
loop_
_entity_poly.entity_id
_entity_poly.type
_entity_poly.pdbx_seq_one_letter_code
_entity_poly.pdbx_strand_id
1 'polypeptide(L)'
;MSISLSRKNAFYGHFINGQWISDEHTIAVMNKYNKEEIAQVGRASREIVSEAVTNALETFNTRKLDSDQRYEILMRAAEIAKERKEELAMILVQEVGKVLKDARGEIDRGIQTMIASAEEAKRIAGTGVPLGQSGNDNKMAFTIRVPVGVIGAITPFNFPFNLTIHKVAPALAAGNAIVLKPAEMTPLIACKIAEIFSEAGLPAGFLNVVNGFGQETGQYLLEDERIAMFTFTGSPGVGRHIKSSTGIRKVTLELGNNSPNIIHKDVPDLDRAVELCVTRGYVNAGQACISVQRIYVHRDICDVFVEKAVKVAQGLKVGNPADPSTDIGPMISEKEARRAEEWIQEAERLGAKVVYGGKRRESILEPTILIDVKPEMKVVCQEVFAPVISIIPFDSIEEAFCQANDTKFGLQVGLFTSDITLAMRATQELHFGGVIINDVSTYRADIMPYGGVKDSGIGKEGPHYAVQEMTDEKLVVINL
;
A
#
# COMPACT_ATOMS: atom_id res chain seq x y z
N MET A 1 -5.03 32.64 -0.32
CA MET A 1 -3.76 32.60 -1.09
C MET A 1 -3.85 31.41 -2.04
N SER A 2 -3.94 31.64 -3.36
CA SER A 2 -3.86 30.56 -4.36
C SER A 2 -2.40 30.11 -4.41
N ILE A 3 -2.12 28.94 -3.87
CA ILE A 3 -0.82 28.29 -4.04
C ILE A 3 -0.77 27.89 -5.52
N SER A 4 -0.01 28.63 -6.30
CA SER A 4 0.31 28.30 -7.69
C SER A 4 1.21 27.05 -7.67
N LEU A 5 0.57 25.89 -7.63
CA LEU A 5 1.23 24.59 -7.70
C LEU A 5 1.23 24.14 -9.15
N SER A 6 2.43 23.97 -9.65
CA SER A 6 2.88 23.53 -10.97
C SER A 6 3.00 24.62 -12.05
N ARG A 7 4.19 24.71 -12.59
CA ARG A 7 4.33 25.26 -13.96
C ARG A 7 3.49 24.32 -14.85
N LYS A 8 2.42 24.84 -15.48
CA LYS A 8 1.76 24.12 -16.59
C LYS A 8 2.88 23.62 -17.51
N ASN A 9 2.90 22.30 -17.81
CA ASN A 9 3.92 21.63 -18.61
C ASN A 9 5.25 21.33 -17.87
N ALA A 10 5.24 21.02 -16.58
CA ALA A 10 6.42 20.48 -15.91
C ALA A 10 6.78 19.12 -16.53
N PHE A 11 8.09 18.95 -16.85
CA PHE A 11 8.62 17.67 -17.32
C PHE A 11 9.55 17.09 -16.25
N TYR A 12 9.38 15.79 -15.94
CA TYR A 12 10.27 15.03 -15.08
C TYR A 12 10.83 13.84 -15.86
N GLY A 13 12.13 13.81 -16.03
CA GLY A 13 12.85 12.67 -16.60
C GLY A 13 12.88 11.46 -15.64
N HIS A 14 13.95 10.70 -15.74
CA HIS A 14 14.33 9.66 -14.77
C HIS A 14 15.34 10.25 -13.79
N PHE A 15 15.23 9.90 -12.51
CA PHE A 15 16.22 10.34 -11.52
C PHE A 15 17.25 9.23 -11.33
N ILE A 16 18.45 9.41 -11.89
CA ILE A 16 19.51 8.41 -11.88
C ILE A 16 20.80 9.05 -11.39
N ASN A 17 21.47 8.43 -10.43
CA ASN A 17 22.73 8.90 -9.87
C ASN A 17 22.69 10.39 -9.45
N GLY A 18 21.58 10.81 -8.83
CA GLY A 18 21.40 12.19 -8.36
C GLY A 18 21.09 13.22 -9.43
N GLN A 19 20.84 12.81 -10.67
CA GLN A 19 20.56 13.69 -11.81
C GLN A 19 19.26 13.32 -12.51
N TRP A 20 18.59 14.32 -13.10
CA TRP A 20 17.43 14.14 -13.94
C TRP A 20 17.87 13.87 -15.39
N ILE A 21 17.57 12.68 -15.90
CA ILE A 21 17.87 12.26 -17.26
C ILE A 21 16.60 12.39 -18.09
N SER A 22 16.66 13.15 -19.18
CA SER A 22 15.55 13.32 -20.12
C SER A 22 15.40 12.09 -21.00
N ASP A 23 14.16 11.83 -21.43
CA ASP A 23 13.80 10.80 -22.38
C ASP A 23 13.04 11.45 -23.57
N GLU A 24 13.21 10.88 -24.76
CA GLU A 24 12.45 11.34 -25.94
C GLU A 24 10.99 10.91 -25.89
N HIS A 25 10.71 9.78 -25.20
CA HIS A 25 9.37 9.26 -25.01
C HIS A 25 8.81 9.69 -23.66
N THR A 26 7.59 10.20 -23.68
CA THR A 26 6.94 10.73 -22.48
C THR A 26 5.58 10.11 -22.21
N ILE A 27 5.14 10.19 -20.96
CA ILE A 27 3.81 9.82 -20.49
C ILE A 27 3.18 11.07 -19.88
N ALA A 28 1.99 11.44 -20.38
CA ALA A 28 1.21 12.53 -19.79
C ALA A 28 0.59 12.12 -18.46
N VAL A 29 0.76 12.96 -17.44
CA VAL A 29 0.13 12.79 -16.14
C VAL A 29 -1.10 13.67 -16.07
N MET A 30 -2.26 13.05 -15.86
CA MET A 30 -3.55 13.72 -15.92
C MET A 30 -4.11 13.97 -14.52
N ASN A 31 -4.71 15.12 -14.29
CA ASN A 31 -5.57 15.35 -13.14
C ASN A 31 -6.79 14.44 -13.24
N LYS A 32 -7.05 13.66 -12.17
CA LYS A 32 -8.10 12.63 -12.22
C LYS A 32 -9.52 13.18 -12.17
N TYR A 33 -9.68 14.42 -11.70
CA TYR A 33 -10.98 15.06 -11.58
C TYR A 33 -11.38 15.82 -12.85
N ASN A 34 -10.53 16.78 -13.30
CA ASN A 34 -10.85 17.67 -14.42
C ASN A 34 -10.23 17.26 -15.78
N LYS A 35 -9.44 16.17 -15.79
CA LYS A 35 -8.78 15.61 -16.98
C LYS A 35 -7.74 16.53 -17.65
N GLU A 36 -7.31 17.59 -16.99
CA GLU A 36 -6.22 18.41 -17.48
C GLU A 36 -4.87 17.70 -17.34
N GLU A 37 -3.99 17.89 -18.32
CA GLU A 37 -2.59 17.47 -18.20
C GLU A 37 -1.88 18.37 -17.18
N ILE A 38 -1.25 17.76 -16.17
CA ILE A 38 -0.55 18.47 -15.08
C ILE A 38 0.96 18.42 -15.24
N ALA A 39 1.49 17.39 -15.88
CA ALA A 39 2.91 17.21 -16.17
C ALA A 39 3.13 16.12 -17.20
N GLN A 40 4.39 15.97 -17.65
CA GLN A 40 4.86 14.80 -18.37
C GLN A 40 6.03 14.16 -17.64
N VAL A 41 6.15 12.83 -17.74
CA VAL A 41 7.28 12.06 -17.21
C VAL A 41 7.93 11.24 -18.33
N GLY A 42 9.21 10.92 -18.20
CA GLY A 42 9.91 10.05 -19.14
C GLY A 42 9.31 8.63 -19.17
N ARG A 43 9.53 7.89 -20.25
CA ARG A 43 9.19 6.48 -20.42
C ARG A 43 10.46 5.67 -20.63
N ALA A 44 10.99 5.08 -19.57
CA ALA A 44 12.30 4.44 -19.55
C ALA A 44 12.41 3.30 -20.55
N SER A 45 13.44 3.36 -21.39
CA SER A 45 13.89 2.27 -22.21
C SER A 45 14.61 1.20 -21.36
N ARG A 46 14.95 0.07 -21.96
CA ARG A 46 15.75 -0.99 -21.32
C ARG A 46 17.13 -0.47 -20.91
N GLU A 47 17.74 0.36 -21.72
CA GLU A 47 19.07 0.95 -21.49
C GLU A 47 19.05 1.86 -20.26
N ILE A 48 18.03 2.72 -20.14
CA ILE A 48 17.85 3.61 -18.97
C ILE A 48 17.66 2.80 -17.68
N VAL A 49 16.85 1.74 -17.73
CA VAL A 49 16.68 0.83 -16.58
C VAL A 49 18.00 0.16 -16.23
N SER A 50 18.73 -0.37 -17.22
CA SER A 50 20.04 -0.99 -17.01
C SER A 50 21.07 0.00 -16.44
N GLU A 51 21.06 1.27 -16.86
CA GLU A 51 21.90 2.32 -16.32
C GLU A 51 21.56 2.60 -14.85
N ALA A 52 20.28 2.71 -14.50
CA ALA A 52 19.83 2.91 -13.13
C ALA A 52 20.30 1.76 -12.21
N VAL A 53 20.19 0.50 -12.67
CA VAL A 53 20.66 -0.68 -11.92
C VAL A 53 22.19 -0.68 -11.80
N THR A 54 22.92 -0.30 -12.87
CA THR A 54 24.39 -0.17 -12.84
C THR A 54 24.83 0.81 -11.76
N ASN A 55 24.25 2.02 -11.79
CA ASN A 55 24.58 3.07 -10.80
C ASN A 55 24.24 2.63 -9.35
N ALA A 56 23.08 1.95 -9.16
CA ALA A 56 22.73 1.42 -7.86
C ALA A 56 23.74 0.37 -7.36
N LEU A 57 24.15 -0.56 -8.22
CA LEU A 57 25.11 -1.61 -7.88
C LEU A 57 26.51 -1.04 -7.59
N GLU A 58 27.01 -0.12 -8.41
CA GLU A 58 28.28 0.55 -8.18
C GLU A 58 28.26 1.32 -6.86
N THR A 59 27.18 2.06 -6.58
CA THR A 59 27.01 2.79 -5.32
C THR A 59 27.01 1.84 -4.13
N PHE A 60 26.26 0.75 -4.18
CA PHE A 60 26.20 -0.26 -3.14
C PHE A 60 27.58 -0.88 -2.86
N ASN A 61 28.37 -1.16 -3.90
CA ASN A 61 29.69 -1.80 -3.78
C ASN A 61 30.79 -0.85 -3.30
N THR A 62 30.70 0.43 -3.66
CA THR A 62 31.81 1.41 -3.45
C THR A 62 31.55 2.38 -2.32
N ARG A 63 30.28 2.60 -1.93
CA ARG A 63 29.90 3.56 -0.89
C ARG A 63 29.16 2.85 0.24
N LYS A 64 29.54 3.19 1.47
CA LYS A 64 28.85 2.68 2.67
C LYS A 64 28.42 3.86 3.52
N LEU A 65 27.16 3.85 3.91
CA LEU A 65 26.63 4.75 4.93
C LEU A 65 26.58 4.00 6.25
N ASP A 66 27.17 4.57 7.30
CA ASP A 66 27.01 4.03 8.65
C ASP A 66 25.59 4.25 9.17
N SER A 67 25.27 3.71 10.34
CA SER A 67 23.93 3.77 10.92
C SER A 67 23.47 5.19 11.24
N ASP A 68 24.40 6.06 11.67
CA ASP A 68 24.10 7.45 12.02
C ASP A 68 23.82 8.27 10.77
N GLN A 69 24.62 8.12 9.72
CA GLN A 69 24.38 8.79 8.44
C GLN A 69 23.01 8.41 7.85
N ARG A 70 22.65 7.11 7.88
CA ARG A 70 21.34 6.65 7.40
C ARG A 70 20.19 7.23 8.23
N TYR A 71 20.35 7.27 9.56
CA TYR A 71 19.42 7.89 10.48
C TYR A 71 19.21 9.37 10.15
N GLU A 72 20.29 10.15 10.06
CA GLU A 72 20.24 11.60 9.81
C GLU A 72 19.59 11.94 8.47
N ILE A 73 19.93 11.21 7.40
CA ILE A 73 19.33 11.40 6.08
C ILE A 73 17.81 11.15 6.11
N LEU A 74 17.39 10.05 6.75
CA LEU A 74 15.96 9.72 6.86
C LEU A 74 15.19 10.73 7.71
N MET A 75 15.77 11.19 8.82
CA MET A 75 15.18 12.24 9.66
C MET A 75 15.07 13.56 8.92
N ARG A 76 16.13 13.96 8.19
CA ARG A 76 16.10 15.18 7.37
C ARG A 76 15.08 15.09 6.24
N ALA A 77 14.96 13.94 5.58
CA ALA A 77 13.91 13.70 4.58
C ALA A 77 12.50 13.84 5.18
N ALA A 78 12.27 13.36 6.40
CA ALA A 78 11.00 13.50 7.10
C ALA A 78 10.68 14.98 7.42
N GLU A 79 11.68 15.77 7.83
CA GLU A 79 11.54 17.23 8.06
C GLU A 79 11.17 17.96 6.78
N ILE A 80 11.89 17.72 5.68
CA ILE A 80 11.62 18.34 4.37
C ILE A 80 10.22 17.97 3.88
N ALA A 81 9.81 16.69 4.01
CA ALA A 81 8.46 16.26 3.67
C ALA A 81 7.40 16.98 4.50
N LYS A 82 7.66 17.23 5.79
CA LYS A 82 6.77 17.99 6.67
C LYS A 82 6.66 19.46 6.26
N GLU A 83 7.78 20.10 5.90
CA GLU A 83 7.81 21.47 5.40
C GLU A 83 7.02 21.61 4.08
N ARG A 84 7.09 20.59 3.21
CA ARG A 84 6.44 20.55 1.89
C ARG A 84 5.08 19.86 1.89
N LYS A 85 4.47 19.60 3.06
CA LYS A 85 3.25 18.79 3.22
C LYS A 85 2.10 19.22 2.29
N GLU A 86 1.80 20.51 2.22
CA GLU A 86 0.68 21.01 1.40
C GLU A 86 0.95 20.86 -0.10
N GLU A 87 2.19 21.06 -0.55
CA GLU A 87 2.61 20.80 -1.94
C GLU A 87 2.38 19.33 -2.28
N LEU A 88 2.88 18.43 -1.45
CA LEU A 88 2.78 16.99 -1.64
C LEU A 88 1.33 16.51 -1.61
N ALA A 89 0.52 17.02 -0.69
CA ALA A 89 -0.90 16.70 -0.59
C ALA A 89 -1.66 17.14 -1.86
N MET A 90 -1.36 18.32 -2.40
CA MET A 90 -2.00 18.79 -3.64
C MET A 90 -1.59 17.96 -4.86
N ILE A 91 -0.38 17.42 -4.91
CA ILE A 91 0.02 16.47 -5.95
C ILE A 91 -0.86 15.21 -5.86
N LEU A 92 -1.07 14.66 -4.66
CA LEU A 92 -1.95 13.50 -4.47
C LEU A 92 -3.40 13.79 -4.86
N VAL A 93 -3.91 15.00 -4.55
CA VAL A 93 -5.25 15.44 -4.99
C VAL A 93 -5.37 15.41 -6.52
N GLN A 94 -4.32 15.85 -7.23
CA GLN A 94 -4.34 15.95 -8.69
C GLN A 94 -4.11 14.60 -9.37
N GLU A 95 -3.03 13.90 -9.03
CA GLU A 95 -2.63 12.69 -9.76
C GLU A 95 -3.32 11.40 -9.30
N VAL A 96 -3.88 11.36 -8.05
CA VAL A 96 -4.66 10.22 -7.54
C VAL A 96 -6.16 10.49 -7.62
N GLY A 97 -6.58 11.74 -7.47
CA GLY A 97 -7.97 12.12 -7.23
C GLY A 97 -8.36 12.02 -5.75
N LYS A 98 -7.38 11.90 -4.86
CA LYS A 98 -7.60 11.74 -3.42
C LYS A 98 -8.14 13.02 -2.79
N VAL A 99 -9.14 12.94 -1.92
CA VAL A 99 -9.67 14.11 -1.20
C VAL A 99 -8.60 14.72 -0.29
N LEU A 100 -8.59 16.03 -0.17
CA LEU A 100 -7.51 16.80 0.48
C LEU A 100 -7.21 16.33 1.91
N LYS A 101 -8.24 16.00 2.70
CA LYS A 101 -8.05 15.48 4.08
C LYS A 101 -7.27 14.15 4.10
N ASP A 102 -7.58 13.24 3.17
CA ASP A 102 -6.93 11.93 3.08
C ASP A 102 -5.52 12.08 2.50
N ALA A 103 -5.31 13.00 1.56
CA ALA A 103 -4.00 13.32 1.02
C ALA A 103 -3.05 13.82 2.10
N ARG A 104 -3.49 14.77 2.95
CA ARG A 104 -2.71 15.25 4.10
C ARG A 104 -2.39 14.13 5.09
N GLY A 105 -3.39 13.28 5.37
CA GLY A 105 -3.20 12.11 6.23
C GLY A 105 -2.19 11.11 5.68
N GLU A 106 -2.16 10.88 4.36
CA GLU A 106 -1.16 10.03 3.73
C GLU A 106 0.26 10.59 3.87
N ILE A 107 0.44 11.90 3.69
CA ILE A 107 1.75 12.55 3.88
C ILE A 107 2.21 12.40 5.34
N ASP A 108 1.33 12.65 6.32
CA ASP A 108 1.66 12.47 7.74
C ASP A 108 2.11 11.04 8.04
N ARG A 109 1.43 10.04 7.49
CA ARG A 109 1.79 8.63 7.64
C ARG A 109 3.15 8.32 7.03
N GLY A 110 3.43 8.79 5.81
CA GLY A 110 4.75 8.60 5.19
C GLY A 110 5.87 9.26 5.96
N ILE A 111 5.65 10.43 6.56
CA ILE A 111 6.60 11.08 7.48
C ILE A 111 6.88 10.18 8.69
N GLN A 112 5.86 9.60 9.32
CA GLN A 112 6.03 8.67 10.43
C GLN A 112 6.78 7.40 10.01
N THR A 113 6.53 6.90 8.80
CA THR A 113 7.25 5.76 8.23
C THR A 113 8.74 6.06 8.03
N MET A 114 9.11 7.27 7.56
CA MET A 114 10.50 7.72 7.47
C MET A 114 11.18 7.76 8.84
N ILE A 115 10.53 8.38 9.83
CA ILE A 115 11.04 8.48 11.21
C ILE A 115 11.25 7.09 11.81
N ALA A 116 10.26 6.20 11.71
CA ALA A 116 10.38 4.85 12.22
C ALA A 116 11.49 4.05 11.50
N SER A 117 11.67 4.26 10.20
CA SER A 117 12.78 3.65 9.44
C SER A 117 14.14 4.18 9.87
N ALA A 118 14.23 5.48 10.17
CA ALA A 118 15.46 6.07 10.71
C ALA A 118 15.85 5.42 12.06
N GLU A 119 14.87 5.26 12.95
CA GLU A 119 15.08 4.56 14.23
C GLU A 119 15.57 3.11 14.03
N GLU A 120 15.02 2.39 13.04
CA GLU A 120 15.45 1.03 12.73
C GLU A 120 16.88 0.97 12.18
N ALA A 121 17.38 1.99 11.48
CA ALA A 121 18.77 2.03 11.03
C ALA A 121 19.78 1.84 12.17
N LYS A 122 19.44 2.30 13.38
CA LYS A 122 20.26 2.17 14.61
C LYS A 122 19.99 0.88 15.40
N ARG A 123 18.94 0.11 15.05
CA ARG A 123 18.51 -1.08 15.79
C ARG A 123 18.82 -2.40 15.10
N ILE A 124 19.48 -2.36 13.93
CA ILE A 124 19.86 -3.56 13.19
C ILE A 124 20.90 -4.34 14.00
N ALA A 125 20.50 -5.49 14.54
CA ALA A 125 21.33 -6.33 15.38
C ALA A 125 21.29 -7.79 14.91
N GLY A 126 22.36 -8.53 15.22
CA GLY A 126 22.37 -9.99 15.16
C GLY A 126 22.15 -10.60 16.54
N THR A 127 22.25 -11.91 16.61
CA THR A 127 22.02 -12.69 17.83
C THR A 127 23.22 -13.58 18.14
N GLY A 128 23.50 -13.79 19.44
CA GLY A 128 24.44 -14.82 19.88
C GLY A 128 23.91 -16.22 19.59
N VAL A 129 24.74 -17.10 19.03
CA VAL A 129 24.37 -18.48 18.68
C VAL A 129 25.05 -19.45 19.62
N PRO A 130 24.31 -20.14 20.52
CA PRO A 130 24.92 -21.15 21.39
C PRO A 130 25.33 -22.38 20.57
N LEU A 131 26.57 -22.84 20.71
CA LEU A 131 27.12 -24.00 20.03
C LEU A 131 27.15 -25.25 20.95
N GLY A 132 26.11 -25.56 21.66
CA GLY A 132 25.99 -26.53 22.77
C GLY A 132 26.40 -28.00 22.50
N GLN A 133 27.27 -28.27 21.52
CA GLN A 133 27.79 -29.60 21.25
C GLN A 133 29.21 -29.75 21.81
N SER A 134 29.54 -30.94 22.34
CA SER A 134 30.90 -31.29 22.81
C SER A 134 31.94 -31.05 21.71
N GLY A 135 33.08 -30.44 22.07
CA GLY A 135 34.14 -30.08 21.14
C GLY A 135 34.04 -28.70 20.53
N ASN A 136 33.07 -27.89 20.95
CA ASN A 136 32.94 -26.49 20.53
C ASN A 136 33.32 -25.47 21.63
N ASP A 137 33.94 -25.92 22.71
CA ASP A 137 34.25 -25.08 23.88
C ASP A 137 35.22 -23.91 23.55
N ASN A 138 35.98 -24.04 22.46
CA ASN A 138 36.86 -23.02 21.92
C ASN A 138 36.25 -22.19 20.78
N LYS A 139 34.91 -22.28 20.58
CA LYS A 139 34.26 -21.53 19.51
C LYS A 139 33.20 -20.56 20.05
N MET A 140 33.17 -19.39 19.45
CA MET A 140 32.11 -18.39 19.66
C MET A 140 31.38 -18.16 18.35
N ALA A 141 30.04 -18.14 18.40
CA ALA A 141 29.22 -17.89 17.23
C ALA A 141 28.17 -16.80 17.50
N PHE A 142 27.98 -15.99 16.49
CA PHE A 142 26.93 -14.96 16.48
C PHE A 142 26.51 -14.70 15.03
N THR A 143 25.34 -14.09 14.86
CA THR A 143 24.90 -13.61 13.55
C THR A 143 25.07 -12.10 13.44
N ILE A 144 25.20 -11.61 12.23
CA ILE A 144 25.08 -10.20 11.86
C ILE A 144 24.07 -10.07 10.73
N ARG A 145 23.42 -8.91 10.62
CA ARG A 145 22.57 -8.61 9.48
C ARG A 145 23.33 -7.75 8.48
N VAL A 146 23.27 -8.11 7.21
CA VAL A 146 23.93 -7.42 6.11
C VAL A 146 22.88 -7.03 5.05
N PRO A 147 23.00 -5.86 4.38
CA PRO A 147 22.07 -5.48 3.32
C PRO A 147 22.12 -6.49 2.16
N VAL A 148 20.97 -6.73 1.52
CA VAL A 148 20.85 -7.69 0.41
C VAL A 148 21.51 -7.20 -0.90
N GLY A 149 21.60 -5.88 -1.11
CA GLY A 149 22.21 -5.31 -2.32
C GLY A 149 21.35 -4.27 -3.02
N VAL A 150 21.05 -4.47 -4.30
CA VAL A 150 20.15 -3.61 -5.07
C VAL A 150 18.72 -4.13 -4.95
N ILE A 151 17.80 -3.26 -4.56
CA ILE A 151 16.37 -3.56 -4.44
C ILE A 151 15.60 -2.94 -5.61
N GLY A 152 14.84 -3.75 -6.33
CA GLY A 152 13.82 -3.30 -7.29
C GLY A 152 12.50 -3.05 -6.57
N ALA A 153 12.03 -1.80 -6.53
CA ALA A 153 10.77 -1.43 -5.91
C ALA A 153 9.74 -1.03 -6.96
N ILE A 154 8.54 -1.61 -6.88
CA ILE A 154 7.41 -1.26 -7.78
C ILE A 154 6.22 -0.89 -6.90
N THR A 155 5.71 0.33 -7.07
CA THR A 155 4.70 0.92 -6.17
C THR A 155 3.36 1.17 -6.86
N PRO A 156 2.24 1.13 -6.12
CA PRO A 156 0.90 1.29 -6.65
C PRO A 156 0.49 2.76 -6.72
N PHE A 157 -0.68 3.00 -7.33
CA PHE A 157 -1.22 4.35 -7.52
C PHE A 157 -2.03 4.90 -6.34
N ASN A 158 -2.54 4.04 -5.44
CA ASN A 158 -3.61 4.42 -4.50
C ASN A 158 -3.13 5.15 -3.24
N PHE A 159 -1.94 4.84 -2.74
CA PHE A 159 -1.23 5.55 -1.67
C PHE A 159 0.23 5.76 -2.08
N PRO A 160 0.47 6.51 -3.17
CA PRO A 160 1.77 6.50 -3.84
C PRO A 160 2.87 7.19 -3.04
N PHE A 161 2.56 8.08 -2.09
CA PHE A 161 3.55 8.62 -1.16
C PHE A 161 3.90 7.59 -0.09
N ASN A 162 2.93 7.18 0.73
CA ASN A 162 3.22 6.33 1.90
C ASN A 162 3.75 4.96 1.50
N LEU A 163 3.17 4.29 0.48
CA LEU A 163 3.64 2.98 0.04
C LEU A 163 4.99 3.03 -0.67
N THR A 164 5.36 4.15 -1.28
CA THR A 164 6.72 4.35 -1.76
C THR A 164 7.69 4.50 -0.60
N ILE A 165 7.35 5.26 0.43
CA ILE A 165 8.17 5.41 1.62
C ILE A 165 8.34 4.09 2.37
N HIS A 166 7.31 3.24 2.46
CA HIS A 166 7.40 1.88 3.02
C HIS A 166 8.42 0.97 2.32
N LYS A 167 8.82 1.30 1.10
CA LYS A 167 9.85 0.57 0.34
C LYS A 167 11.20 1.27 0.37
N VAL A 168 11.21 2.57 0.14
CA VAL A 168 12.45 3.37 0.04
C VAL A 168 13.11 3.54 1.40
N ALA A 169 12.36 3.97 2.42
CA ALA A 169 12.95 4.30 3.71
C ALA A 169 13.55 3.08 4.43
N PRO A 170 12.90 1.90 4.53
CA PRO A 170 13.51 0.71 5.11
C PRO A 170 14.69 0.17 4.28
N ALA A 171 14.66 0.29 2.95
CA ALA A 171 15.78 -0.12 2.10
C ALA A 171 17.04 0.69 2.40
N LEU A 172 16.89 2.01 2.51
CA LEU A 172 17.99 2.92 2.88
C LEU A 172 18.41 2.70 4.34
N ALA A 173 17.46 2.52 5.27
CA ALA A 173 17.75 2.18 6.67
C ALA A 173 18.59 0.90 6.81
N ALA A 174 18.31 -0.10 5.97
CA ALA A 174 19.08 -1.36 5.92
C ALA A 174 20.43 -1.23 5.20
N GLY A 175 20.71 -0.11 4.52
CA GLY A 175 21.97 0.13 3.80
C GLY A 175 21.98 -0.40 2.36
N ASN A 176 20.81 -0.64 1.76
CA ASN A 176 20.70 -1.05 0.36
C ASN A 176 20.67 0.16 -0.59
N ALA A 177 20.94 -0.09 -1.88
CA ALA A 177 20.58 0.81 -2.96
C ALA A 177 19.25 0.37 -3.59
N ILE A 178 18.48 1.30 -4.15
CA ILE A 178 17.14 1.02 -4.64
C ILE A 178 16.89 1.63 -6.02
N VAL A 179 16.22 0.86 -6.90
CA VAL A 179 15.67 1.33 -8.17
C VAL A 179 14.14 1.26 -8.05
N LEU A 180 13.51 2.43 -8.04
CA LEU A 180 12.08 2.61 -7.85
C LEU A 180 11.38 2.81 -9.21
N LYS A 181 10.36 2.00 -9.47
CA LYS A 181 9.41 2.19 -10.56
C LYS A 181 8.03 2.53 -9.98
N PRO A 182 7.60 3.79 -10.00
CA PRO A 182 6.25 4.17 -9.56
C PRO A 182 5.17 3.71 -10.55
N ALA A 183 3.91 3.70 -10.10
CA ALA A 183 2.78 3.52 -11.01
C ALA A 183 2.75 4.63 -12.07
N GLU A 184 2.50 4.27 -13.33
CA GLU A 184 2.42 5.22 -14.45
C GLU A 184 1.30 6.24 -14.32
N MET A 185 0.30 5.94 -13.49
CA MET A 185 -0.84 6.83 -13.24
C MET A 185 -0.53 7.93 -12.23
N THR A 186 0.51 7.74 -11.39
CA THR A 186 0.84 8.61 -10.25
C THR A 186 2.36 8.71 -10.02
N PRO A 187 3.13 9.14 -11.04
CA PRO A 187 4.59 9.16 -10.96
C PRO A 187 5.15 10.41 -10.28
N LEU A 188 4.40 11.53 -10.23
CA LEU A 188 4.93 12.82 -9.77
C LEU A 188 5.36 12.79 -8.32
N ILE A 189 4.57 12.13 -7.46
CA ILE A 189 4.91 12.05 -6.04
C ILE A 189 6.22 11.27 -5.81
N ALA A 190 6.52 10.25 -6.63
CA ALA A 190 7.80 9.53 -6.58
C ALA A 190 8.97 10.42 -7.03
N CYS A 191 8.76 11.28 -8.03
CA CYS A 191 9.72 12.29 -8.42
C CYS A 191 10.01 13.26 -7.25
N LYS A 192 8.96 13.70 -6.54
CA LYS A 192 9.12 14.55 -5.35
C LYS A 192 9.82 13.83 -4.19
N ILE A 193 9.60 12.55 -4.01
CA ILE A 193 10.35 11.74 -3.04
C ILE A 193 11.85 11.73 -3.39
N ALA A 194 12.22 11.58 -4.68
CA ALA A 194 13.62 11.66 -5.10
C ALA A 194 14.25 13.03 -4.81
N GLU A 195 13.51 14.13 -5.07
CA GLU A 195 13.94 15.49 -4.71
C GLU A 195 14.19 15.62 -3.20
N ILE A 196 13.25 15.14 -2.37
CA ILE A 196 13.34 15.19 -0.90
C ILE A 196 14.58 14.45 -0.40
N PHE A 197 14.83 13.22 -0.87
CA PHE A 197 16.00 12.46 -0.44
C PHE A 197 17.32 13.08 -0.93
N SER A 198 17.35 13.65 -2.13
CA SER A 198 18.49 14.40 -2.65
C SER A 198 18.79 15.63 -1.78
N GLU A 199 17.76 16.42 -1.44
CA GLU A 199 17.87 17.59 -0.57
C GLU A 199 18.25 17.21 0.87
N ALA A 200 17.83 16.04 1.34
CA ALA A 200 18.21 15.47 2.63
C ALA A 200 19.68 15.02 2.70
N GLY A 201 20.40 15.08 1.59
CA GLY A 201 21.81 14.71 1.52
C GLY A 201 22.08 13.23 1.24
N LEU A 202 21.08 12.48 0.74
CA LEU A 202 21.31 11.11 0.28
C LEU A 202 22.33 11.11 -0.87
N PRO A 203 23.48 10.38 -0.75
CA PRO A 203 24.44 10.35 -1.83
C PRO A 203 23.86 9.77 -3.11
N ALA A 204 24.30 10.33 -4.24
CA ALA A 204 23.86 9.90 -5.56
C ALA A 204 24.05 8.40 -5.78
N GLY A 205 23.06 7.75 -6.41
CA GLY A 205 23.05 6.33 -6.73
C GLY A 205 22.33 5.44 -5.71
N PHE A 206 22.14 5.86 -4.45
CA PHE A 206 21.36 5.05 -3.48
C PHE A 206 19.87 4.97 -3.81
N LEU A 207 19.28 6.05 -4.36
CA LEU A 207 17.92 6.06 -4.87
C LEU A 207 17.94 6.45 -6.35
N ASN A 208 17.37 5.58 -7.19
CA ASN A 208 17.14 5.84 -8.60
C ASN A 208 15.66 5.65 -8.91
N VAL A 209 15.07 6.53 -9.73
CA VAL A 209 13.66 6.48 -10.11
C VAL A 209 13.52 6.38 -11.62
N VAL A 210 12.91 5.30 -12.09
CA VAL A 210 12.64 5.05 -13.52
C VAL A 210 11.12 5.05 -13.75
N ASN A 211 10.64 6.05 -14.50
CA ASN A 211 9.23 6.16 -14.87
C ASN A 211 8.93 5.28 -16.08
N GLY A 212 7.70 4.79 -16.22
CA GLY A 212 7.29 3.99 -17.38
C GLY A 212 6.16 3.03 -17.07
N PHE A 213 5.70 2.32 -18.08
CA PHE A 213 4.62 1.35 -17.95
C PHE A 213 5.06 0.07 -17.24
N GLY A 214 4.15 -0.52 -16.46
CA GLY A 214 4.44 -1.76 -15.72
C GLY A 214 4.88 -2.90 -16.62
N GLN A 215 4.24 -3.07 -17.78
CA GLN A 215 4.51 -4.13 -18.74
C GLN A 215 5.86 -3.98 -19.48
N GLU A 216 6.45 -2.80 -19.48
CA GLU A 216 7.74 -2.51 -20.12
C GLU A 216 8.82 -2.28 -19.07
N THR A 217 8.83 -1.10 -18.44
CA THR A 217 9.84 -0.71 -17.46
C THR A 217 9.88 -1.67 -16.26
N GLY A 218 8.72 -2.14 -15.80
CA GLY A 218 8.65 -3.18 -14.75
C GLY A 218 9.25 -4.51 -15.20
N GLN A 219 8.99 -4.91 -16.44
CA GLN A 219 9.56 -6.13 -17.02
C GLN A 219 11.09 -6.03 -17.19
N TYR A 220 11.60 -4.88 -17.64
CA TYR A 220 13.06 -4.65 -17.74
C TYR A 220 13.75 -4.79 -16.40
N LEU A 221 13.12 -4.26 -15.31
CA LEU A 221 13.64 -4.46 -13.95
C LEU A 221 13.64 -5.93 -13.53
N LEU A 222 12.56 -6.69 -13.82
CA LEU A 222 12.46 -8.11 -13.45
C LEU A 222 13.51 -8.98 -14.16
N GLU A 223 13.87 -8.65 -15.39
CA GLU A 223 14.85 -9.34 -16.20
C GLU A 223 16.30 -9.03 -15.79
N ASP A 224 16.53 -7.96 -15.03
CA ASP A 224 17.88 -7.61 -14.59
C ASP A 224 18.31 -8.48 -13.40
N GLU A 225 19.25 -9.39 -13.63
CA GLU A 225 19.74 -10.35 -12.65
C GLU A 225 20.58 -9.71 -11.52
N ARG A 226 20.99 -8.45 -11.68
CA ARG A 226 21.77 -7.70 -10.67
C ARG A 226 20.91 -7.21 -9.50
N ILE A 227 19.59 -7.24 -9.64
CA ILE A 227 18.63 -6.93 -8.58
C ILE A 227 18.53 -8.14 -7.64
N ALA A 228 18.89 -7.94 -6.37
CA ALA A 228 18.92 -9.00 -5.36
C ALA A 228 17.54 -9.30 -4.76
N MET A 229 16.66 -8.31 -4.68
CA MET A 229 15.34 -8.43 -4.07
C MET A 229 14.32 -7.53 -4.79
N PHE A 230 13.07 -8.01 -4.86
CA PHE A 230 11.94 -7.17 -5.28
C PHE A 230 10.98 -6.90 -4.13
N THR A 231 10.51 -5.65 -4.05
CA THR A 231 9.40 -5.27 -3.18
C THR A 231 8.29 -4.64 -4.04
N PHE A 232 7.11 -5.22 -3.98
CA PHE A 232 5.98 -4.86 -4.84
C PHE A 232 4.70 -4.68 -4.04
N THR A 233 3.93 -3.65 -4.37
CA THR A 233 2.53 -3.52 -3.95
C THR A 233 1.66 -3.30 -5.16
N GLY A 234 0.61 -4.12 -5.32
CA GLY A 234 -0.31 -4.02 -6.46
C GLY A 234 -1.23 -5.23 -6.62
N SER A 235 -1.67 -5.53 -7.84
CA SER A 235 -2.64 -6.59 -8.08
C SER A 235 -2.04 -8.00 -7.91
N PRO A 236 -2.86 -9.00 -7.47
CA PRO A 236 -2.41 -10.38 -7.33
C PRO A 236 -1.87 -11.00 -8.63
N GLY A 237 -2.43 -10.61 -9.78
CA GLY A 237 -1.97 -11.09 -11.09
C GLY A 237 -0.52 -10.69 -11.38
N VAL A 238 -0.20 -9.41 -11.14
CA VAL A 238 1.17 -8.89 -11.29
C VAL A 238 2.11 -9.49 -10.22
N GLY A 239 1.63 -9.64 -8.97
CA GLY A 239 2.42 -10.27 -7.91
C GLY A 239 2.83 -11.71 -8.26
N ARG A 240 1.92 -12.52 -8.81
CA ARG A 240 2.24 -13.87 -9.30
C ARG A 240 3.26 -13.84 -10.44
N HIS A 241 3.13 -12.90 -11.38
CA HIS A 241 4.11 -12.72 -12.46
C HIS A 241 5.49 -12.39 -11.91
N ILE A 242 5.60 -11.45 -10.99
CA ILE A 242 6.86 -11.12 -10.32
C ILE A 242 7.45 -12.35 -9.64
N LYS A 243 6.66 -13.06 -8.82
CA LYS A 243 7.12 -14.26 -8.13
C LYS A 243 7.64 -15.34 -9.08
N SER A 244 6.97 -15.57 -10.20
CA SER A 244 7.40 -16.56 -11.20
C SER A 244 8.66 -16.11 -11.97
N SER A 245 8.88 -14.80 -12.12
CA SER A 245 10.02 -14.26 -12.88
C SER A 245 11.28 -14.06 -12.03
N THR A 246 11.18 -14.06 -10.71
CA THR A 246 12.30 -13.75 -9.82
C THR A 246 13.14 -14.96 -9.42
N GLY A 247 12.70 -16.17 -9.70
CA GLY A 247 13.41 -17.41 -9.32
C GLY A 247 13.64 -17.46 -7.79
N ILE A 248 14.89 -17.63 -7.37
CA ILE A 248 15.28 -17.71 -5.95
C ILE A 248 15.48 -16.34 -5.28
N ARG A 249 15.39 -15.24 -6.03
CA ARG A 249 15.54 -13.89 -5.46
C ARG A 249 14.46 -13.62 -4.42
N LYS A 250 14.81 -12.87 -3.39
CA LYS A 250 13.85 -12.45 -2.36
C LYS A 250 12.73 -11.61 -2.97
N VAL A 251 11.52 -11.77 -2.45
CA VAL A 251 10.37 -10.95 -2.83
C VAL A 251 9.53 -10.62 -1.60
N THR A 252 9.11 -9.37 -1.47
CA THR A 252 8.00 -8.95 -0.61
C THR A 252 6.86 -8.47 -1.49
N LEU A 253 5.70 -9.07 -1.35
CA LEU A 253 4.52 -8.82 -2.17
C LEU A 253 3.36 -8.42 -1.29
N GLU A 254 2.84 -7.22 -1.47
CA GLU A 254 1.61 -6.72 -0.86
C GLU A 254 0.54 -6.62 -1.94
N LEU A 255 -0.49 -7.46 -1.81
CA LEU A 255 -1.44 -7.70 -2.89
C LEU A 255 -2.88 -7.34 -2.48
N GLY A 256 -3.86 -7.77 -3.26
CA GLY A 256 -5.26 -7.44 -3.07
C GLY A 256 -5.93 -8.14 -1.89
N ASN A 257 -7.15 -7.70 -1.60
CA ASN A 257 -8.01 -8.27 -0.57
C ASN A 257 -9.49 -8.02 -0.92
N ASN A 258 -10.40 -8.68 -0.21
CA ASN A 258 -11.82 -8.39 -0.16
C ASN A 258 -12.31 -8.37 1.29
N SER A 259 -11.72 -7.51 2.08
CA SER A 259 -11.76 -7.47 3.55
C SER A 259 -13.14 -7.74 4.15
N PRO A 260 -13.30 -8.80 4.95
CA PRO A 260 -14.50 -9.01 5.73
C PRO A 260 -14.47 -8.18 7.02
N ASN A 261 -15.65 -7.74 7.46
CA ASN A 261 -15.87 -7.13 8.74
C ASN A 261 -17.11 -7.79 9.38
N ILE A 262 -16.98 -8.34 10.55
CA ILE A 262 -18.01 -9.16 11.23
C ILE A 262 -18.58 -8.34 12.38
N ILE A 263 -19.89 -8.11 12.37
CA ILE A 263 -20.62 -7.35 13.40
C ILE A 263 -21.51 -8.34 14.15
N HIS A 264 -21.04 -8.77 15.32
CA HIS A 264 -21.80 -9.67 16.18
C HIS A 264 -22.91 -8.90 16.91
N LYS A 265 -23.97 -9.61 17.35
CA LYS A 265 -25.15 -8.98 17.99
C LYS A 265 -24.85 -8.26 19.30
N ASP A 266 -23.75 -8.60 19.97
CA ASP A 266 -23.27 -8.00 21.22
C ASP A 266 -22.29 -6.85 20.99
N VAL A 267 -22.22 -6.30 19.75
CA VAL A 267 -21.35 -5.18 19.42
C VAL A 267 -21.47 -4.06 20.47
N PRO A 268 -20.34 -3.56 21.01
CA PRO A 268 -20.37 -2.57 22.11
C PRO A 268 -21.07 -1.27 21.74
N ASP A 269 -20.90 -0.83 20.50
CA ASP A 269 -21.45 0.41 19.95
C ASP A 269 -21.78 0.20 18.46
N LEU A 270 -23.06 -0.05 18.17
CA LEU A 270 -23.53 -0.30 16.81
C LEU A 270 -23.39 0.95 15.93
N ASP A 271 -23.66 2.14 16.46
CA ASP A 271 -23.58 3.38 15.67
C ASP A 271 -22.16 3.65 15.22
N ARG A 272 -21.18 3.48 16.10
CA ARG A 272 -19.77 3.57 15.77
C ARG A 272 -19.33 2.49 14.75
N ALA A 273 -19.78 1.25 14.92
CA ALA A 273 -19.47 0.15 14.00
C ALA A 273 -19.99 0.46 12.58
N VAL A 274 -21.23 0.96 12.47
CA VAL A 274 -21.81 1.41 11.19
C VAL A 274 -21.01 2.54 10.58
N GLU A 275 -20.73 3.60 11.35
CA GLU A 275 -19.97 4.76 10.89
C GLU A 275 -18.59 4.34 10.35
N LEU A 276 -17.86 3.52 11.10
CA LEU A 276 -16.55 3.01 10.69
C LEU A 276 -16.66 2.15 9.42
N CYS A 277 -17.57 1.20 9.36
CA CYS A 277 -17.73 0.34 8.18
C CYS A 277 -18.02 1.14 6.92
N VAL A 278 -18.93 2.10 6.99
CA VAL A 278 -19.36 2.90 5.83
C VAL A 278 -18.27 3.89 5.43
N THR A 279 -17.80 4.73 6.36
CA THR A 279 -16.84 5.80 6.03
C THR A 279 -15.50 5.22 5.58
N ARG A 280 -15.03 4.13 6.21
CA ARG A 280 -13.76 3.49 5.87
C ARG A 280 -13.85 2.59 4.62
N GLY A 281 -15.04 2.13 4.26
CA GLY A 281 -15.28 1.45 2.99
C GLY A 281 -15.15 2.39 1.78
N TYR A 282 -15.27 3.71 1.99
CA TYR A 282 -15.25 4.70 0.91
C TYR A 282 -14.03 5.62 0.90
N VAL A 283 -13.09 5.47 1.83
CA VAL A 283 -11.80 6.20 1.82
C VAL A 283 -11.11 5.98 0.47
N ASN A 284 -10.60 7.07 -0.13
CA ASN A 284 -9.96 7.05 -1.44
C ASN A 284 -10.84 6.39 -2.54
N ALA A 285 -12.16 6.63 -2.48
CA ALA A 285 -13.16 5.99 -3.34
C ALA A 285 -13.07 4.43 -3.28
N GLY A 286 -12.86 3.85 -2.10
CA GLY A 286 -12.73 2.39 -1.89
C GLY A 286 -11.45 1.77 -2.45
N GLN A 287 -10.52 2.56 -2.98
CA GLN A 287 -9.30 2.08 -3.63
C GLN A 287 -8.18 1.84 -2.62
N ALA A 288 -8.42 0.94 -1.67
CA ALA A 288 -7.47 0.50 -0.66
C ALA A 288 -7.52 -1.02 -0.49
N CYS A 289 -6.35 -1.67 -0.35
CA CYS A 289 -6.26 -3.12 -0.18
C CYS A 289 -6.96 -3.63 1.10
N ILE A 290 -7.12 -2.78 2.10
CA ILE A 290 -7.82 -3.07 3.36
C ILE A 290 -9.17 -2.35 3.47
N SER A 291 -9.71 -1.82 2.35
CA SER A 291 -11.05 -1.20 2.34
C SER A 291 -12.11 -2.18 2.83
N VAL A 292 -13.05 -1.71 3.64
CA VAL A 292 -14.22 -2.50 4.04
C VAL A 292 -15.01 -2.84 2.78
N GLN A 293 -15.18 -4.12 2.48
CA GLN A 293 -15.92 -4.58 1.31
C GLN A 293 -17.08 -5.49 1.66
N ARG A 294 -16.85 -6.54 2.48
CA ARG A 294 -17.85 -7.50 2.93
C ARG A 294 -18.17 -7.24 4.39
N ILE A 295 -19.41 -6.91 4.70
CA ILE A 295 -19.85 -6.66 6.09
C ILE A 295 -20.84 -7.76 6.47
N TYR A 296 -20.38 -8.68 7.30
CA TYR A 296 -21.20 -9.74 7.87
C TYR A 296 -21.88 -9.21 9.14
N VAL A 297 -23.21 -9.18 9.17
CA VAL A 297 -23.98 -8.62 10.29
C VAL A 297 -24.91 -9.69 10.86
N HIS A 298 -24.89 -9.87 12.19
CA HIS A 298 -25.80 -10.81 12.84
C HIS A 298 -27.25 -10.44 12.51
N ARG A 299 -28.08 -11.43 12.16
CA ARG A 299 -29.45 -11.24 11.67
C ARG A 299 -30.30 -10.35 12.55
N ASP A 300 -30.21 -10.52 13.90
CA ASP A 300 -31.00 -9.75 14.87
C ASP A 300 -30.81 -8.24 14.79
N ILE A 301 -29.69 -7.77 14.24
CA ILE A 301 -29.33 -6.34 14.13
C ILE A 301 -29.13 -5.88 12.68
N CYS A 302 -29.32 -6.78 11.69
CA CYS A 302 -28.96 -6.50 10.30
C CYS A 302 -29.82 -5.39 9.69
N ASP A 303 -31.14 -5.41 9.88
CA ASP A 303 -32.05 -4.40 9.32
C ASP A 303 -31.72 -2.99 9.85
N VAL A 304 -31.48 -2.90 11.17
CA VAL A 304 -31.08 -1.65 11.84
C VAL A 304 -29.71 -1.18 11.33
N PHE A 305 -28.77 -2.12 11.12
CA PHE A 305 -27.45 -1.81 10.55
C PHE A 305 -27.57 -1.21 9.14
N VAL A 306 -28.38 -1.84 8.26
CA VAL A 306 -28.61 -1.37 6.88
C VAL A 306 -29.23 0.02 6.86
N GLU A 307 -30.29 0.26 7.67
CA GLU A 307 -30.93 1.59 7.76
C GLU A 307 -29.92 2.67 8.17
N LYS A 308 -29.13 2.42 9.21
CA LYS A 308 -28.09 3.34 9.69
C LYS A 308 -26.99 3.54 8.65
N ALA A 309 -26.53 2.47 7.98
CA ALA A 309 -25.50 2.52 6.95
C ALA A 309 -25.92 3.41 5.76
N VAL A 310 -27.17 3.27 5.29
CA VAL A 310 -27.73 4.13 4.25
C VAL A 310 -27.73 5.58 4.69
N LYS A 311 -28.15 5.86 5.94
CA LYS A 311 -28.19 7.22 6.48
C LYS A 311 -26.78 7.86 6.57
N VAL A 312 -25.76 7.10 6.97
CA VAL A 312 -24.37 7.57 6.97
C VAL A 312 -23.89 7.84 5.55
N ALA A 313 -24.15 6.94 4.60
CA ALA A 313 -23.73 7.09 3.21
C ALA A 313 -24.40 8.33 2.54
N GLN A 314 -25.66 8.62 2.85
CA GLN A 314 -26.39 9.83 2.38
C GLN A 314 -25.74 11.14 2.85
N GLY A 315 -25.06 11.12 3.99
CA GLY A 315 -24.36 12.29 4.52
C GLY A 315 -23.02 12.59 3.84
N LEU A 316 -22.47 11.67 3.02
CA LEU A 316 -21.17 11.83 2.39
C LEU A 316 -21.26 12.69 1.12
N LYS A 317 -20.38 13.69 1.03
CA LYS A 317 -20.29 14.59 -0.12
C LYS A 317 -19.34 14.04 -1.17
N VAL A 318 -19.87 13.77 -2.37
CA VAL A 318 -19.10 13.33 -3.53
C VAL A 318 -18.78 14.53 -4.42
N GLY A 319 -17.52 14.71 -4.86
CA GLY A 319 -17.21 15.87 -5.68
C GLY A 319 -15.73 16.12 -5.95
N ASN A 320 -15.39 17.41 -6.08
CA ASN A 320 -14.04 17.86 -6.33
C ASN A 320 -13.11 17.51 -5.14
N PRO A 321 -12.06 16.71 -5.35
CA PRO A 321 -11.18 16.29 -4.25
C PRO A 321 -10.38 17.45 -3.62
N ALA A 322 -10.24 18.59 -4.31
CA ALA A 322 -9.58 19.79 -3.80
C ALA A 322 -10.48 20.60 -2.84
N ASP A 323 -11.80 20.36 -2.86
CA ASP A 323 -12.73 21.02 -1.92
C ASP A 323 -12.60 20.33 -0.53
N PRO A 324 -12.25 21.08 0.53
CA PRO A 324 -12.09 20.50 1.88
C PRO A 324 -13.34 19.81 2.45
N SER A 325 -14.53 20.13 1.90
CA SER A 325 -15.80 19.54 2.32
C SER A 325 -16.15 18.25 1.56
N THR A 326 -15.37 17.84 0.57
CA THR A 326 -15.57 16.60 -0.18
C THR A 326 -15.10 15.41 0.64
N ASP A 327 -15.91 14.35 0.69
CA ASP A 327 -15.63 13.09 1.35
C ASP A 327 -15.13 12.02 0.37
N ILE A 328 -15.66 12.00 -0.84
CA ILE A 328 -15.36 11.00 -1.87
C ILE A 328 -15.01 11.71 -3.17
N GLY A 329 -13.81 11.46 -3.67
CA GLY A 329 -13.31 11.95 -4.96
C GLY A 329 -13.55 10.96 -6.10
N PRO A 330 -12.95 11.21 -7.29
CA PRO A 330 -12.98 10.30 -8.41
C PRO A 330 -12.15 9.04 -8.16
N MET A 331 -12.49 7.96 -8.85
CA MET A 331 -11.60 6.80 -9.02
C MET A 331 -10.44 7.16 -9.95
N ILE A 332 -9.40 6.33 -9.93
CA ILE A 332 -8.15 6.56 -10.68
C ILE A 332 -8.39 6.71 -12.19
N SER A 333 -9.43 6.09 -12.73
CA SER A 333 -9.80 6.21 -14.13
C SER A 333 -11.27 5.90 -14.37
N GLU A 334 -11.80 6.41 -15.49
CA GLU A 334 -13.16 6.08 -15.94
C GLU A 334 -13.31 4.57 -16.24
N LYS A 335 -12.25 3.92 -16.73
CA LYS A 335 -12.25 2.49 -16.99
C LYS A 335 -12.55 1.67 -15.73
N GLU A 336 -11.88 2.02 -14.62
CA GLU A 336 -12.09 1.33 -13.35
C GLU A 336 -13.46 1.65 -12.72
N ALA A 337 -13.94 2.88 -12.87
CA ALA A 337 -15.28 3.24 -12.43
C ALA A 337 -16.38 2.51 -13.23
N ARG A 338 -16.20 2.34 -14.54
CA ARG A 338 -17.09 1.56 -15.41
C ARG A 338 -17.07 0.08 -15.04
N ARG A 339 -15.88 -0.50 -14.80
CA ARG A 339 -15.77 -1.89 -14.34
C ARG A 339 -16.57 -2.14 -13.06
N ALA A 340 -16.46 -1.22 -12.09
CA ALA A 340 -17.20 -1.34 -10.83
C ALA A 340 -18.73 -1.21 -11.05
N GLU A 341 -19.17 -0.28 -11.87
CA GLU A 341 -20.58 -0.14 -12.27
C GLU A 341 -21.11 -1.43 -12.94
N GLU A 342 -20.35 -2.01 -13.84
CA GLU A 342 -20.72 -3.28 -14.51
C GLU A 342 -20.87 -4.43 -13.50
N TRP A 343 -20.02 -4.49 -12.47
CA TRP A 343 -20.12 -5.50 -11.41
C TRP A 343 -21.34 -5.28 -10.50
N ILE A 344 -21.70 -4.03 -10.21
CA ILE A 344 -22.94 -3.70 -9.49
C ILE A 344 -24.16 -4.17 -10.30
N GLN A 345 -24.23 -3.81 -11.58
CA GLN A 345 -25.32 -4.22 -12.48
C GLN A 345 -25.40 -5.74 -12.67
N GLU A 346 -24.24 -6.44 -12.70
CA GLU A 346 -24.19 -7.90 -12.72
C GLU A 346 -24.79 -8.48 -11.44
N ALA A 347 -24.42 -7.95 -10.27
CA ALA A 347 -24.97 -8.38 -8.99
C ALA A 347 -26.50 -8.18 -8.92
N GLU A 348 -27.02 -7.04 -9.39
CA GLU A 348 -28.48 -6.79 -9.45
C GLU A 348 -29.18 -7.82 -10.34
N ARG A 349 -28.63 -8.15 -11.53
CA ARG A 349 -29.20 -9.19 -12.41
C ARG A 349 -29.21 -10.58 -11.76
N LEU A 350 -28.28 -10.84 -10.83
CA LEU A 350 -28.17 -12.09 -10.05
C LEU A 350 -29.04 -12.08 -8.77
N GLY A 351 -29.76 -10.99 -8.51
CA GLY A 351 -30.72 -10.86 -7.42
C GLY A 351 -30.28 -10.01 -6.22
N ALA A 352 -29.09 -9.40 -6.25
CA ALA A 352 -28.72 -8.40 -5.26
C ALA A 352 -29.57 -7.13 -5.38
N LYS A 353 -29.65 -6.37 -4.29
CA LYS A 353 -30.37 -5.08 -4.26
C LYS A 353 -29.38 -3.96 -3.94
N VAL A 354 -29.40 -2.91 -4.76
CA VAL A 354 -28.75 -1.63 -4.46
C VAL A 354 -29.69 -0.82 -3.56
N VAL A 355 -29.36 -0.68 -2.29
CA VAL A 355 -30.15 0.10 -1.33
C VAL A 355 -29.71 1.56 -1.26
N TYR A 356 -28.52 1.87 -1.77
CA TYR A 356 -28.02 3.24 -1.92
C TYR A 356 -26.97 3.33 -3.03
N GLY A 357 -26.92 4.44 -3.79
CA GLY A 357 -25.91 4.75 -4.80
C GLY A 357 -26.06 3.95 -6.09
N GLY A 358 -24.95 3.42 -6.60
CA GLY A 358 -24.88 2.58 -7.80
C GLY A 358 -24.74 3.35 -9.11
N LYS A 359 -24.76 4.69 -9.10
CA LYS A 359 -24.69 5.53 -10.32
C LYS A 359 -23.28 6.05 -10.52
N ARG A 360 -22.87 6.12 -11.78
CA ARG A 360 -21.58 6.63 -12.19
C ARG A 360 -21.71 7.87 -13.08
N ARG A 361 -20.80 8.80 -12.90
CA ARG A 361 -20.57 9.91 -13.84
C ARG A 361 -19.07 10.02 -14.10
N GLU A 362 -18.64 9.66 -15.31
CA GLU A 362 -17.23 9.59 -15.69
C GLU A 362 -16.42 8.69 -14.73
N SER A 363 -15.40 9.23 -14.05
CA SER A 363 -14.59 8.51 -13.05
C SER A 363 -15.16 8.56 -11.62
N ILE A 364 -16.30 9.23 -11.41
CA ILE A 364 -16.97 9.30 -10.11
C ILE A 364 -18.03 8.22 -10.04
N LEU A 365 -17.91 7.30 -9.09
CA LEU A 365 -18.91 6.32 -8.70
C LEU A 365 -19.49 6.73 -7.34
N GLU A 366 -20.81 6.75 -7.24
CA GLU A 366 -21.48 7.04 -5.95
C GLU A 366 -21.12 5.94 -4.91
N PRO A 367 -21.03 6.32 -3.61
CA PRO A 367 -20.91 5.32 -2.54
C PRO A 367 -22.10 4.37 -2.62
N THR A 368 -21.82 3.07 -2.70
CA THR A 368 -22.84 2.06 -3.03
C THR A 368 -22.94 1.03 -1.92
N ILE A 369 -24.20 0.72 -1.54
CA ILE A 369 -24.54 -0.32 -0.56
C ILE A 369 -25.38 -1.39 -1.23
N LEU A 370 -24.89 -2.63 -1.17
CA LEU A 370 -25.57 -3.83 -1.68
C LEU A 370 -26.04 -4.72 -0.54
N ILE A 371 -27.24 -5.28 -0.68
CA ILE A 371 -27.78 -6.36 0.15
C ILE A 371 -28.25 -7.52 -0.73
N ASP A 372 -28.65 -8.62 -0.13
CA ASP A 372 -29.10 -9.84 -0.82
C ASP A 372 -28.05 -10.36 -1.82
N VAL A 373 -26.77 -10.10 -1.54
CA VAL A 373 -25.65 -10.58 -2.36
C VAL A 373 -25.37 -12.06 -2.09
N LYS A 374 -24.83 -12.76 -3.10
CA LYS A 374 -24.45 -14.16 -2.99
C LYS A 374 -22.93 -14.33 -3.12
N PRO A 375 -22.36 -15.40 -2.55
CA PRO A 375 -20.89 -15.62 -2.53
C PRO A 375 -20.23 -15.58 -3.91
N GLU A 376 -20.91 -16.06 -4.96
CA GLU A 376 -20.39 -16.12 -6.33
C GLU A 376 -20.38 -14.76 -7.07
N MET A 377 -21.06 -13.75 -6.55
CA MET A 377 -21.09 -12.42 -7.16
C MET A 377 -19.73 -11.74 -7.08
N LYS A 378 -19.26 -11.11 -8.15
CA LYS A 378 -17.94 -10.45 -8.20
C LYS A 378 -17.76 -9.40 -7.10
N VAL A 379 -18.83 -8.72 -6.73
CA VAL A 379 -18.84 -7.74 -5.61
C VAL A 379 -18.57 -8.39 -4.24
N VAL A 380 -18.59 -9.71 -4.13
CA VAL A 380 -18.29 -10.49 -2.92
C VAL A 380 -16.99 -11.27 -3.07
N CYS A 381 -16.84 -12.08 -4.16
CA CYS A 381 -15.72 -13.02 -4.30
C CYS A 381 -14.43 -12.39 -4.88
N GLN A 382 -14.51 -11.19 -5.48
CA GLN A 382 -13.33 -10.48 -6.01
C GLN A 382 -13.04 -9.23 -5.19
N GLU A 383 -11.85 -8.65 -5.38
CA GLU A 383 -11.53 -7.31 -4.86
C GLU A 383 -12.23 -6.25 -5.72
N VAL A 384 -13.19 -5.52 -5.16
CA VAL A 384 -13.96 -4.52 -5.94
C VAL A 384 -13.11 -3.28 -6.22
N PHE A 385 -12.31 -2.83 -5.26
CA PHE A 385 -11.42 -1.67 -5.36
C PHE A 385 -12.16 -0.40 -5.85
N ALA A 386 -13.35 -0.19 -5.29
CA ALA A 386 -14.28 0.89 -5.61
C ALA A 386 -15.15 1.21 -4.38
N PRO A 387 -15.89 2.34 -4.34
CA PRO A 387 -16.72 2.69 -3.19
C PRO A 387 -18.00 1.83 -3.14
N VAL A 388 -17.84 0.53 -2.91
CA VAL A 388 -18.92 -0.47 -2.87
C VAL A 388 -18.73 -1.36 -1.65
N ILE A 389 -19.76 -1.43 -0.81
CA ILE A 389 -19.84 -2.34 0.34
C ILE A 389 -21.03 -3.29 0.18
N SER A 390 -20.85 -4.53 0.61
CA SER A 390 -21.89 -5.57 0.57
C SER A 390 -22.20 -6.00 2.01
N ILE A 391 -23.48 -5.91 2.41
CA ILE A 391 -23.95 -6.31 3.73
C ILE A 391 -24.60 -7.69 3.62
N ILE A 392 -24.12 -8.63 4.44
CA ILE A 392 -24.45 -10.05 4.39
C ILE A 392 -24.93 -10.48 5.78
N PRO A 393 -26.19 -10.92 5.95
CA PRO A 393 -26.65 -11.42 7.24
C PRO A 393 -26.06 -12.79 7.55
N PHE A 394 -25.83 -13.08 8.84
CA PHE A 394 -25.48 -14.42 9.36
C PHE A 394 -26.29 -14.75 10.61
N ASP A 395 -26.46 -16.05 10.89
CA ASP A 395 -27.23 -16.55 12.03
C ASP A 395 -26.34 -17.06 13.17
N SER A 396 -25.16 -17.60 12.87
CA SER A 396 -24.18 -18.06 13.87
C SER A 396 -22.78 -17.54 13.56
N ILE A 397 -21.95 -17.41 14.60
CA ILE A 397 -20.58 -16.91 14.42
C ILE A 397 -19.72 -17.88 13.60
N GLU A 398 -19.99 -19.18 13.70
CA GLU A 398 -19.36 -20.25 12.93
C GLU A 398 -19.62 -20.04 11.42
N GLU A 399 -20.86 -19.70 11.07
CA GLU A 399 -21.22 -19.33 9.70
C GLU A 399 -20.43 -18.10 9.22
N ALA A 400 -20.39 -17.03 10.04
CA ALA A 400 -19.66 -15.82 9.71
C ALA A 400 -18.15 -16.08 9.49
N PHE A 401 -17.52 -16.88 10.37
CA PHE A 401 -16.10 -17.23 10.23
C PHE A 401 -15.85 -18.09 8.99
N CYS A 402 -16.74 -19.06 8.72
CA CYS A 402 -16.67 -19.89 7.52
C CYS A 402 -16.74 -19.02 6.25
N GLN A 403 -17.75 -18.15 6.14
CA GLN A 403 -17.93 -17.26 5.00
C GLN A 403 -16.82 -16.21 4.87
N ALA A 404 -16.32 -15.68 5.99
CA ALA A 404 -15.19 -14.75 5.99
C ALA A 404 -13.92 -15.40 5.43
N ASN A 405 -13.65 -16.66 5.82
CA ASN A 405 -12.50 -17.43 5.37
C ASN A 405 -12.61 -17.98 3.94
N ASP A 406 -13.85 -18.10 3.40
CA ASP A 406 -14.09 -18.58 2.04
C ASP A 406 -13.72 -17.51 1.01
N THR A 407 -12.43 -17.32 0.87
CA THR A 407 -11.79 -16.39 -0.07
C THR A 407 -10.35 -16.81 -0.34
N LYS A 408 -9.88 -16.48 -1.53
CA LYS A 408 -8.45 -16.58 -1.89
C LYS A 408 -7.56 -15.53 -1.20
N PHE A 409 -8.16 -14.52 -0.62
CA PHE A 409 -7.49 -13.42 0.04
C PHE A 409 -7.31 -13.65 1.54
N GLY A 410 -6.43 -12.87 2.18
CA GLY A 410 -6.19 -12.97 3.61
C GLY A 410 -5.30 -11.84 4.13
N LEU A 411 -5.66 -10.55 3.87
CA LEU A 411 -4.86 -9.43 4.36
C LEU A 411 -5.30 -9.01 5.76
N GLN A 412 -6.49 -8.43 5.90
CA GLN A 412 -7.05 -8.03 7.21
C GLN A 412 -8.55 -8.31 7.31
N VAL A 413 -9.00 -8.55 8.54
CA VAL A 413 -10.40 -8.76 8.92
C VAL A 413 -10.72 -7.95 10.17
N GLY A 414 -11.94 -7.37 10.23
CA GLY A 414 -12.49 -6.71 11.44
C GLY A 414 -13.51 -7.59 12.14
N LEU A 415 -13.56 -7.52 13.47
CA LEU A 415 -14.60 -8.16 14.30
C LEU A 415 -15.05 -7.21 15.41
N PHE A 416 -16.34 -6.98 15.52
CA PHE A 416 -16.96 -6.19 16.59
C PHE A 416 -17.74 -7.13 17.54
N THR A 417 -17.31 -7.19 18.78
CA THR A 417 -17.92 -8.00 19.86
C THR A 417 -17.54 -7.47 21.24
N SER A 418 -18.41 -7.68 22.21
CA SER A 418 -18.11 -7.47 23.64
C SER A 418 -17.55 -8.73 24.31
N ASP A 419 -17.64 -9.90 23.66
CA ASP A 419 -17.17 -11.18 24.20
C ASP A 419 -15.69 -11.37 23.92
N ILE A 420 -14.86 -11.29 24.95
CA ILE A 420 -13.42 -11.51 24.86
C ILE A 420 -13.08 -12.95 24.41
N THR A 421 -13.91 -13.93 24.76
CA THR A 421 -13.70 -15.33 24.34
C THR A 421 -13.87 -15.46 22.84
N LEU A 422 -14.91 -14.82 22.29
CA LEU A 422 -15.13 -14.75 20.86
C LEU A 422 -14.00 -14.00 20.14
N ALA A 423 -13.55 -12.86 20.69
CA ALA A 423 -12.41 -12.12 20.16
C ALA A 423 -11.14 -12.97 20.08
N MET A 424 -10.85 -13.76 21.12
CA MET A 424 -9.68 -14.67 21.13
C MET A 424 -9.85 -15.85 20.15
N ARG A 425 -11.06 -16.43 20.02
CA ARG A 425 -11.34 -17.44 18.99
C ARG A 425 -11.07 -16.89 17.59
N ALA A 426 -11.50 -15.67 17.30
CA ALA A 426 -11.28 -15.04 16.01
C ALA A 426 -9.79 -14.96 15.61
N THR A 427 -8.89 -14.74 16.59
CA THR A 427 -7.44 -14.71 16.31
C THR A 427 -6.88 -16.07 15.88
N GLN A 428 -7.55 -17.16 16.19
CA GLN A 428 -7.15 -18.53 15.84
C GLN A 428 -7.88 -19.07 14.61
N GLU A 429 -9.15 -18.70 14.43
CA GLU A 429 -10.02 -19.28 13.42
C GLU A 429 -10.08 -18.46 12.12
N LEU A 430 -9.75 -17.15 12.15
CA LEU A 430 -9.75 -16.29 10.95
C LEU A 430 -8.38 -16.28 10.28
N HIS A 431 -8.32 -16.73 9.03
CA HIS A 431 -7.09 -16.94 8.27
C HIS A 431 -6.66 -15.67 7.50
N PHE A 432 -6.27 -14.63 8.25
CA PHE A 432 -5.84 -13.33 7.76
C PHE A 432 -4.49 -12.93 8.38
N GLY A 433 -3.76 -12.06 7.71
CA GLY A 433 -2.52 -11.52 8.22
C GLY A 433 -2.70 -10.58 9.42
N GLY A 434 -3.89 -9.94 9.53
CA GLY A 434 -4.29 -9.11 10.66
C GLY A 434 -5.75 -9.36 11.05
N VAL A 435 -6.01 -9.49 12.36
CA VAL A 435 -7.35 -9.58 12.95
C VAL A 435 -7.53 -8.37 13.87
N ILE A 436 -8.50 -7.53 13.55
CA ILE A 436 -8.74 -6.25 14.22
C ILE A 436 -10.01 -6.36 15.07
N ILE A 437 -9.87 -6.21 16.37
CA ILE A 437 -11.00 -6.34 17.32
C ILE A 437 -11.56 -4.96 17.64
N ASN A 438 -12.87 -4.80 17.51
CA ASN A 438 -13.64 -3.57 17.75
C ASN A 438 -13.17 -2.38 16.91
N ASP A 439 -12.62 -2.68 15.72
CA ASP A 439 -12.36 -1.74 14.65
C ASP A 439 -12.47 -2.46 13.29
N VAL A 440 -12.38 -1.72 12.21
CA VAL A 440 -12.53 -2.24 10.85
C VAL A 440 -11.19 -2.68 10.25
N SER A 441 -11.29 -3.49 9.19
CA SER A 441 -10.14 -3.98 8.42
C SER A 441 -9.20 -2.89 7.91
N THR A 442 -9.62 -1.62 7.82
CA THR A 442 -8.79 -0.50 7.37
C THR A 442 -7.82 0.03 8.43
N TYR A 443 -7.90 -0.45 9.68
CA TYR A 443 -6.95 -0.02 10.70
C TYR A 443 -5.52 -0.40 10.32
N ARG A 444 -4.64 0.58 10.31
CA ARG A 444 -3.20 0.38 10.08
C ARG A 444 -2.38 1.44 10.81
N ALA A 445 -1.53 1.01 11.73
CA ALA A 445 -0.39 1.77 12.20
C ALA A 445 0.83 1.41 11.34
N ASP A 446 1.57 2.41 10.83
CA ASP A 446 2.65 2.15 9.86
C ASP A 446 3.85 1.38 10.44
N ILE A 447 3.96 1.32 11.78
CA ILE A 447 5.00 0.56 12.50
C ILE A 447 4.64 -0.92 12.73
N MET A 448 3.36 -1.32 12.57
CA MET A 448 2.94 -2.70 12.84
C MET A 448 3.37 -3.65 11.72
N PRO A 449 3.47 -4.99 11.99
CA PRO A 449 3.65 -5.97 10.94
C PRO A 449 2.43 -5.95 10.02
N TYR A 450 2.64 -5.61 8.78
CA TYR A 450 1.58 -5.55 7.78
C TYR A 450 1.93 -6.47 6.62
N GLY A 451 0.99 -7.32 6.24
CA GLY A 451 1.15 -8.24 5.11
C GLY A 451 0.17 -9.40 5.18
N GLY A 452 -0.25 -9.85 4.02
CA GLY A 452 -1.26 -10.88 3.85
C GLY A 452 -0.73 -12.31 3.92
N VAL A 453 -1.69 -13.23 3.96
CA VAL A 453 -1.52 -14.66 3.68
C VAL A 453 -2.31 -15.01 2.43
N LYS A 454 -2.26 -16.26 1.96
CA LYS A 454 -2.91 -16.71 0.71
C LYS A 454 -2.48 -15.82 -0.48
N ASP A 455 -3.44 -15.38 -1.31
CA ASP A 455 -3.19 -14.50 -2.47
C ASP A 455 -3.00 -13.01 -2.10
N SER A 456 -2.99 -12.66 -0.82
CA SER A 456 -2.83 -11.27 -0.38
C SER A 456 -1.38 -10.86 -0.15
N GLY A 457 -0.41 -11.79 -0.12
CA GLY A 457 0.98 -11.36 -0.06
C GLY A 457 1.99 -12.41 0.36
N ILE A 458 3.26 -11.97 0.37
CA ILE A 458 4.44 -12.70 0.85
C ILE A 458 5.34 -11.70 1.57
N GLY A 459 5.85 -12.04 2.75
CA GLY A 459 6.65 -11.16 3.59
C GLY A 459 5.80 -10.13 4.35
N LYS A 460 6.47 -9.15 4.94
CA LYS A 460 5.81 -8.11 5.76
C LYS A 460 6.38 -6.73 5.46
N GLU A 461 5.49 -5.72 5.47
CA GLU A 461 5.82 -4.30 5.58
C GLU A 461 5.77 -3.84 7.05
N GLY A 462 6.09 -2.58 7.26
CA GLY A 462 6.38 -1.97 8.55
C GLY A 462 7.89 -1.83 8.72
N PRO A 463 8.43 -0.67 9.16
CA PRO A 463 9.87 -0.37 9.11
C PRO A 463 10.76 -1.46 9.68
N HIS A 464 10.45 -1.95 10.88
CA HIS A 464 11.19 -3.04 11.52
C HIS A 464 11.20 -4.33 10.67
N TYR A 465 10.03 -4.76 10.22
CA TYR A 465 9.87 -6.01 9.47
C TYR A 465 10.46 -5.90 8.07
N ALA A 466 10.26 -4.76 7.41
CA ALA A 466 10.83 -4.50 6.09
C ALA A 466 12.37 -4.48 6.13
N VAL A 467 12.99 -3.91 7.17
CA VAL A 467 14.45 -3.96 7.37
C VAL A 467 14.94 -5.40 7.52
N GLN A 468 14.18 -6.27 8.20
CA GLN A 468 14.53 -7.69 8.31
C GLN A 468 14.45 -8.40 6.96
N GLU A 469 13.41 -8.15 6.15
CA GLU A 469 13.28 -8.70 4.80
C GLU A 469 14.41 -8.22 3.87
N MET A 470 14.81 -6.95 4.00
CA MET A 470 15.82 -6.27 3.17
C MET A 470 17.26 -6.46 3.66
N THR A 471 17.48 -7.36 4.60
CA THR A 471 18.80 -7.79 5.08
C THR A 471 18.90 -9.30 5.08
N ASP A 472 20.12 -9.83 4.99
CA ASP A 472 20.43 -11.24 5.18
C ASP A 472 21.09 -11.47 6.54
N GLU A 473 20.76 -12.57 7.18
CA GLU A 473 21.43 -13.03 8.38
C GLU A 473 22.69 -13.82 7.99
N LYS A 474 23.85 -13.36 8.46
CA LYS A 474 25.15 -13.99 8.21
C LYS A 474 25.71 -14.55 9.51
N LEU A 475 25.96 -15.85 9.55
CA LEU A 475 26.62 -16.49 10.66
C LEU A 475 28.12 -16.18 10.66
N VAL A 476 28.66 -15.82 11.84
CA VAL A 476 30.08 -15.67 12.10
C VAL A 476 30.47 -16.68 13.17
N VAL A 477 31.50 -17.49 12.90
CA VAL A 477 32.07 -18.42 13.86
C VAL A 477 33.53 -18.07 14.04
N ILE A 478 33.96 -17.83 15.28
CA ILE A 478 35.33 -17.58 15.65
C ILE A 478 35.84 -18.80 16.41
N ASN A 479 36.93 -19.40 15.96
CA ASN A 479 37.65 -20.43 16.67
C ASN A 479 38.75 -19.73 17.49
N LEU A 480 38.68 -19.79 18.81
CA LEU A 480 39.55 -19.12 19.78
C LEU A 480 40.81 -19.93 20.06
#